data_e699e68dc84c097bff96d234eda0b7c5
#
_entry.id   e699e68dc84c097bff96d234eda0b7c5
#
_cell.length_a   1.000
_cell.length_b   1.000
_cell.length_c   1.000
_cell.angle_alpha   90.00
_cell.angle_beta   90.00
_cell.angle_gamma   90.00
#
_symmetry.space_group_name_H-M   'P 1'
#
loop_
_entity.id
_entity.type
_entity.pdbx_description
1 polymer ?
#
loop_
_entity_poly.entity_id
_entity_poly.type
_entity_poly.pdbx_seq_one_letter_code
_entity_poly.pdbx_strand_id
1 'polypeptide(L)'
;MAQYRTPFDECVQYVSNLLDEAIVDLPEKIQDRSNEMGRATKAIALSVKAQLLTMAASPLFNGNPDYANVVDNRNVHLFSIEKDDNKWKLAADACKAAIDAIEAADGGLLFPEDVPMIPELVGVEVDTLKQEYYLRAIMISKWNKETVWGSVKNHFVDRVQRYTSCKVSAKEASQVWVSQLFSPTFDVVEAYYTKNGVPMEEDREFDYQHRYEPRLATSEYKWYIREGEYTAGLHFDRELRFYASIGFNRAIWWGNGKYDFKRKDYNNKDEVRYIRAYAGNASTEIAGKSGESYSFT
;
A
#
# COMPACT_ATOMS: atom_id res chain seq x y z
N MET A 1 24.88 -25.01 -28.16
CA MET A 1 24.90 -25.66 -26.86
C MET A 1 23.47 -25.70 -26.33
N ALA A 2 22.97 -26.86 -25.88
CA ALA A 2 21.68 -26.91 -25.23
C ALA A 2 21.80 -26.22 -23.86
N GLN A 3 20.95 -25.23 -23.59
CA GLN A 3 20.84 -24.63 -22.26
C GLN A 3 19.89 -25.47 -21.42
N TYR A 4 20.34 -25.81 -20.24
CA TYR A 4 19.56 -26.53 -19.25
C TYR A 4 19.04 -25.56 -18.18
N ARG A 5 17.92 -25.90 -17.54
CA ARG A 5 17.44 -25.16 -16.37
C ARG A 5 18.30 -25.51 -15.15
N THR A 6 18.63 -24.52 -14.37
CA THR A 6 19.35 -24.69 -13.10
C THR A 6 18.33 -24.95 -11.98
N PRO A 7 18.60 -25.87 -11.04
CA PRO A 7 17.78 -26.06 -9.85
C PRO A 7 17.58 -24.76 -9.08
N PHE A 8 16.40 -24.60 -8.48
CA PHE A 8 15.99 -23.39 -7.79
C PHE A 8 16.96 -22.97 -6.68
N ASP A 9 17.38 -23.93 -5.83
CA ASP A 9 18.29 -23.64 -4.71
C ASP A 9 19.69 -23.18 -5.18
N GLU A 10 20.17 -23.70 -6.31
CA GLU A 10 21.40 -23.23 -6.93
C GLU A 10 21.27 -21.80 -7.46
N CYS A 11 20.09 -21.46 -8.04
CA CYS A 11 19.82 -20.09 -8.47
C CYS A 11 19.77 -19.13 -7.28
N VAL A 12 19.12 -19.53 -6.18
CA VAL A 12 19.06 -18.75 -4.93
C VAL A 12 20.48 -18.50 -4.40
N GLN A 13 21.30 -19.55 -4.31
CA GLN A 13 22.68 -19.43 -3.85
C GLN A 13 23.51 -18.52 -4.74
N TYR A 14 23.39 -18.67 -6.06
CA TYR A 14 24.09 -17.82 -7.03
C TYR A 14 23.73 -16.34 -6.86
N VAL A 15 22.43 -16.00 -6.78
CA VAL A 15 21.99 -14.61 -6.59
C VAL A 15 22.42 -14.09 -5.22
N SER A 16 22.34 -14.92 -4.17
CA SER A 16 22.80 -14.56 -2.83
C SER A 16 24.29 -14.17 -2.84
N ASN A 17 25.13 -14.98 -3.48
CA ASN A 17 26.57 -14.72 -3.60
C ASN A 17 26.87 -13.43 -4.36
N LEU A 18 26.16 -13.18 -5.49
CA LEU A 18 26.30 -11.92 -6.24
C LEU A 18 25.96 -10.69 -5.41
N LEU A 19 24.92 -10.80 -4.57
CA LEU A 19 24.57 -9.73 -3.66
C LEU A 19 25.64 -9.51 -2.61
N ASP A 20 26.24 -10.59 -2.06
CA ASP A 20 27.35 -10.48 -1.10
C ASP A 20 28.58 -9.82 -1.69
N GLU A 21 28.92 -10.15 -2.95
CA GLU A 21 30.00 -9.49 -3.68
C GLU A 21 29.69 -7.99 -3.87
N ALA A 22 28.47 -7.66 -4.31
CA ALA A 22 28.07 -6.28 -4.57
C ALA A 22 28.04 -5.41 -3.29
N ILE A 23 27.61 -5.96 -2.17
CA ILE A 23 27.51 -5.25 -0.88
C ILE A 23 28.84 -4.67 -0.42
N VAL A 24 29.97 -5.28 -0.80
CA VAL A 24 31.30 -4.79 -0.42
C VAL A 24 31.57 -3.39 -0.98
N ASP A 25 31.16 -3.13 -2.23
CA ASP A 25 31.44 -1.90 -2.95
C ASP A 25 30.30 -0.86 -2.90
N LEU A 26 29.11 -1.27 -2.46
CA LEU A 26 27.96 -0.37 -2.38
C LEU A 26 28.10 0.64 -1.24
N PRO A 27 27.66 1.90 -1.44
CA PRO A 27 27.65 2.89 -0.38
C PRO A 27 26.63 2.54 0.73
N GLU A 28 26.92 2.93 1.96
CA GLU A 28 26.00 2.75 3.06
C GLU A 28 24.74 3.59 2.87
N LYS A 29 24.90 4.86 2.47
CA LYS A 29 23.79 5.77 2.18
C LYS A 29 24.12 6.71 1.02
N ILE A 30 23.08 7.23 0.39
CA ILE A 30 23.20 8.24 -0.67
C ILE A 30 23.66 9.56 -0.07
N GLN A 31 24.75 10.13 -0.61
CA GLN A 31 25.31 11.41 -0.18
C GLN A 31 24.65 12.58 -0.90
N ASP A 32 24.55 12.52 -2.22
CA ASP A 32 23.87 13.54 -3.03
C ASP A 32 22.39 13.14 -3.25
N ARG A 33 21.55 13.50 -2.29
CA ARG A 33 20.11 13.22 -2.35
C ARG A 33 19.40 13.90 -3.54
N SER A 34 19.97 14.95 -4.11
CA SER A 34 19.36 15.68 -5.23
C SER A 34 19.50 14.92 -6.55
N ASN A 35 20.64 14.24 -6.75
CA ASN A 35 20.98 13.64 -8.03
C ASN A 35 21.06 12.10 -8.00
N GLU A 36 21.21 11.48 -6.82
CA GLU A 36 21.53 10.06 -6.70
C GLU A 36 20.45 9.22 -6.00
N MET A 37 19.33 9.82 -5.58
CA MET A 37 18.24 9.05 -4.98
C MET A 37 17.76 7.95 -5.92
N GLY A 38 17.53 6.76 -5.35
CA GLY A 38 17.14 5.55 -6.09
C GLY A 38 18.29 4.69 -6.60
N ARG A 39 19.55 5.12 -6.47
CA ARG A 39 20.72 4.26 -6.69
C ARG A 39 20.82 3.18 -5.62
N ALA A 40 21.41 2.05 -5.98
CA ALA A 40 21.59 0.93 -5.05
C ALA A 40 22.53 1.30 -3.88
N THR A 41 22.17 0.85 -2.69
CA THR A 41 22.96 0.96 -1.46
C THR A 41 23.08 -0.40 -0.80
N LYS A 42 23.95 -0.54 0.23
CA LYS A 42 24.06 -1.74 1.04
C LYS A 42 22.72 -2.18 1.62
N ALA A 43 21.95 -1.25 2.17
CA ALA A 43 20.62 -1.52 2.73
C ALA A 43 19.66 -2.11 1.68
N ILE A 44 19.68 -1.58 0.45
CA ILE A 44 18.86 -2.11 -0.66
C ILE A 44 19.28 -3.54 -1.01
N ALA A 45 20.58 -3.78 -1.20
CA ALA A 45 21.07 -5.11 -1.59
C ALA A 45 20.78 -6.16 -0.51
N LEU A 46 20.97 -5.83 0.78
CA LEU A 46 20.61 -6.70 1.90
C LEU A 46 19.11 -6.94 1.99
N SER A 47 18.28 -5.95 1.70
CA SER A 47 16.82 -6.11 1.68
C SER A 47 16.37 -7.04 0.55
N VAL A 48 16.97 -6.95 -0.63
CA VAL A 48 16.72 -7.87 -1.75
C VAL A 48 17.15 -9.29 -1.39
N LYS A 49 18.30 -9.44 -0.72
CA LYS A 49 18.77 -10.75 -0.23
C LYS A 49 17.83 -11.35 0.82
N ALA A 50 17.34 -10.54 1.76
CA ALA A 50 16.36 -10.97 2.75
C ALA A 50 15.05 -11.46 2.11
N GLN A 51 14.54 -10.74 1.11
CA GLN A 51 13.36 -11.16 0.35
C GLN A 51 13.59 -12.48 -0.40
N LEU A 52 14.73 -12.62 -1.08
CA LEU A 52 15.11 -13.83 -1.81
C LEU A 52 15.13 -15.05 -0.88
N LEU A 53 15.81 -14.94 0.26
CA LEU A 53 15.98 -16.05 1.21
C LEU A 53 14.65 -16.37 1.93
N THR A 54 13.83 -15.38 2.25
CA THR A 54 12.49 -15.58 2.82
C THR A 54 11.58 -16.31 1.82
N MET A 55 11.61 -15.92 0.56
CA MET A 55 10.87 -16.62 -0.49
C MET A 55 11.34 -18.07 -0.63
N ALA A 56 12.66 -18.32 -0.64
CA ALA A 56 13.24 -19.65 -0.75
C ALA A 56 12.94 -20.53 0.46
N ALA A 57 12.75 -19.95 1.66
CA ALA A 57 12.37 -20.67 2.87
C ALA A 57 10.87 -20.98 2.95
N SER A 58 10.03 -20.26 2.15
CA SER A 58 8.58 -20.42 2.21
C SER A 58 8.12 -21.83 1.83
N PRO A 59 6.94 -22.28 2.32
CA PRO A 59 6.40 -23.59 1.99
C PRO A 59 6.18 -23.82 0.47
N LEU A 60 6.12 -22.74 -0.30
CA LEU A 60 5.99 -22.83 -1.76
C LEU A 60 7.24 -23.46 -2.39
N PHE A 61 8.44 -23.18 -1.88
CA PHE A 61 9.71 -23.62 -2.47
C PHE A 61 10.53 -24.56 -1.56
N ASN A 62 10.16 -24.67 -0.29
CA ASN A 62 10.89 -25.46 0.70
C ASN A 62 10.09 -26.71 1.09
N GLY A 63 10.34 -27.79 0.37
CA GLY A 63 9.69 -29.07 0.61
C GLY A 63 8.27 -29.18 0.06
N ASN A 64 7.97 -28.52 -1.05
CA ASN A 64 6.66 -28.61 -1.68
C ASN A 64 6.55 -29.85 -2.56
N PRO A 65 5.69 -30.85 -2.21
CA PRO A 65 5.54 -32.08 -2.97
C PRO A 65 4.91 -31.84 -4.36
N ASP A 66 4.21 -30.74 -4.60
CA ASP A 66 3.60 -30.44 -5.90
C ASP A 66 4.67 -30.26 -7.00
N TYR A 67 5.91 -29.96 -6.62
CA TYR A 67 7.04 -29.81 -7.54
C TYR A 67 7.87 -31.09 -7.74
N ALA A 68 7.45 -32.22 -7.17
CA ALA A 68 8.19 -33.49 -7.26
C ALA A 68 8.46 -33.95 -8.71
N ASN A 69 7.54 -33.63 -9.63
CA ASN A 69 7.66 -34.04 -11.04
C ASN A 69 8.21 -32.95 -11.96
N VAL A 70 8.67 -31.82 -11.39
CA VAL A 70 9.26 -30.72 -12.17
C VAL A 70 10.72 -31.00 -12.40
N VAL A 71 11.02 -31.59 -13.56
CA VAL A 71 12.37 -31.99 -13.96
C VAL A 71 12.78 -31.28 -15.25
N ASP A 72 14.08 -31.18 -15.51
CA ASP A 72 14.61 -30.77 -16.79
C ASP A 72 14.68 -31.95 -17.79
N ASN A 73 15.14 -31.67 -19.02
CA ASN A 73 15.28 -32.70 -20.05
C ASN A 73 16.41 -33.73 -19.80
N ARG A 74 17.16 -33.59 -18.69
CA ARG A 74 18.15 -34.57 -18.19
C ARG A 74 17.58 -35.36 -17.01
N ASN A 75 16.31 -35.17 -16.67
CA ASN A 75 15.64 -35.77 -15.51
C ASN A 75 16.23 -35.27 -14.15
N VAL A 76 16.77 -34.04 -14.11
CA VAL A 76 17.23 -33.40 -12.87
C VAL A 76 16.06 -32.64 -12.26
N HIS A 77 15.76 -32.89 -10.97
CA HIS A 77 14.73 -32.16 -10.25
C HIS A 77 15.10 -30.68 -10.10
N LEU A 78 14.16 -29.80 -10.39
CA LEU A 78 14.35 -28.35 -10.33
C LEU A 78 14.02 -27.77 -8.95
N PHE A 79 13.27 -28.48 -8.13
CA PHE A 79 12.91 -28.07 -6.77
C PHE A 79 13.16 -29.24 -5.80
N SER A 80 13.63 -28.92 -4.60
CA SER A 80 13.72 -29.91 -3.52
C SER A 80 12.36 -30.18 -2.93
N ILE A 81 12.01 -31.45 -2.78
CA ILE A 81 10.80 -31.92 -2.07
C ILE A 81 11.07 -32.15 -0.57
N GLU A 82 12.31 -32.06 -0.16
CA GLU A 82 12.69 -32.18 1.24
C GLU A 82 12.71 -30.80 1.88
N LYS A 83 12.05 -30.65 3.04
CA LYS A 83 12.04 -29.44 3.82
C LYS A 83 13.38 -29.25 4.53
N ASP A 84 13.97 -28.06 4.38
CA ASP A 84 15.17 -27.62 5.08
C ASP A 84 14.83 -26.45 6.02
N ASP A 85 14.78 -26.71 7.32
CA ASP A 85 14.49 -25.67 8.32
C ASP A 85 15.62 -24.65 8.46
N ASN A 86 16.85 -24.96 7.99
CA ASN A 86 17.95 -24.00 8.00
C ASN A 86 17.70 -22.80 7.05
N LYS A 87 16.87 -22.97 6.01
CA LYS A 87 16.49 -21.87 5.12
C LYS A 87 15.81 -20.74 5.89
N TRP A 88 14.96 -21.05 6.88
CA TRP A 88 14.34 -20.04 7.73
C TRP A 88 15.34 -19.28 8.61
N LYS A 89 16.36 -19.98 9.09
CA LYS A 89 17.44 -19.32 9.85
C LYS A 89 18.23 -18.36 8.96
N LEU A 90 18.61 -18.79 7.77
CA LEU A 90 19.30 -17.92 6.80
C LEU A 90 18.45 -16.70 6.43
N ALA A 91 17.15 -16.87 6.24
CA ALA A 91 16.23 -15.77 5.99
C ALA A 91 16.16 -14.79 7.18
N ALA A 92 16.05 -15.29 8.40
CA ALA A 92 16.02 -14.47 9.61
C ALA A 92 17.32 -13.68 9.80
N ASP A 93 18.47 -14.32 9.60
CA ASP A 93 19.78 -13.66 9.68
C ASP A 93 19.93 -12.56 8.61
N ALA A 94 19.45 -12.81 7.39
CA ALA A 94 19.46 -11.81 6.32
C ALA A 94 18.48 -10.64 6.60
N CYS A 95 17.29 -10.91 7.15
CA CYS A 95 16.36 -9.87 7.57
C CYS A 95 16.97 -8.98 8.66
N LYS A 96 17.65 -9.58 9.66
CA LYS A 96 18.34 -8.81 10.70
C LYS A 96 19.43 -7.92 10.12
N ALA A 97 20.26 -8.47 9.23
CA ALA A 97 21.31 -7.70 8.55
C ALA A 97 20.75 -6.54 7.72
N ALA A 98 19.60 -6.75 7.04
CA ALA A 98 18.93 -5.69 6.30
C ALA A 98 18.41 -4.58 7.22
N ILE A 99 17.77 -4.92 8.34
CA ILE A 99 17.30 -3.96 9.34
C ILE A 99 18.46 -3.13 9.89
N ASP A 100 19.55 -3.77 10.30
CA ASP A 100 20.73 -3.08 10.83
C ASP A 100 21.34 -2.10 9.81
N ALA A 101 21.37 -2.49 8.54
CA ALA A 101 21.89 -1.62 7.48
C ALA A 101 20.93 -0.45 7.16
N ILE A 102 19.62 -0.67 7.25
CA ILE A 102 18.62 0.40 7.09
C ILE A 102 18.76 1.43 8.21
N GLU A 103 18.87 0.99 9.45
CA GLU A 103 19.05 1.86 10.62
C GLU A 103 20.37 2.62 10.55
N ALA A 104 21.46 1.98 10.14
CA ALA A 104 22.75 2.63 9.92
C ALA A 104 22.72 3.69 8.82
N ALA A 105 21.78 3.58 7.87
CA ALA A 105 21.55 4.53 6.79
C ALA A 105 20.51 5.63 7.13
N ASP A 106 20.17 5.82 8.40
CA ASP A 106 19.15 6.73 8.90
C ASP A 106 17.71 6.37 8.43
N GLY A 107 17.49 5.12 8.02
CA GLY A 107 16.17 4.55 7.73
C GLY A 107 15.52 3.95 8.97
N GLY A 108 14.29 3.49 8.82
CA GLY A 108 13.55 2.84 9.92
C GLY A 108 12.07 3.12 9.86
N LEU A 109 11.32 2.75 10.88
CA LEU A 109 9.88 2.98 10.96
C LEU A 109 9.57 4.47 11.03
N LEU A 110 8.51 4.88 10.32
CA LEU A 110 7.99 6.23 10.35
C LEU A 110 7.06 6.39 11.55
N PHE A 111 7.41 7.28 12.47
CA PHE A 111 6.55 7.63 13.60
C PHE A 111 5.84 8.97 13.36
N PRO A 112 4.77 9.28 14.12
CA PRO A 112 4.03 10.53 13.97
C PRO A 112 4.89 11.80 14.00
N GLU A 113 5.93 11.81 14.82
CA GLU A 113 6.89 12.91 14.95
C GLU A 113 7.79 13.11 13.72
N ASP A 114 7.94 12.09 12.90
CA ASP A 114 8.72 12.14 11.65
C ASP A 114 7.92 12.73 10.47
N VAL A 115 6.61 12.88 10.63
CA VAL A 115 5.74 13.40 9.57
C VAL A 115 5.81 14.93 9.58
N PRO A 116 6.40 15.57 8.56
CA PRO A 116 6.81 16.97 8.61
C PRO A 116 5.66 17.98 8.70
N MET A 117 4.43 17.60 8.42
CA MET A 117 3.24 18.43 8.61
C MET A 117 2.00 17.57 8.76
N ILE A 118 1.37 17.66 9.92
CA ILE A 118 -0.04 17.33 10.02
C ILE A 118 -0.80 18.52 9.44
N PRO A 119 -1.63 18.35 8.42
CA PRO A 119 -2.48 19.41 7.96
C PRO A 119 -3.29 19.94 9.15
N GLU A 120 -3.42 21.25 9.23
CA GLU A 120 -4.27 21.86 10.25
C GLU A 120 -5.71 21.46 9.98
N LEU A 121 -6.17 20.43 10.70
CA LEU A 121 -7.54 19.95 10.62
C LEU A 121 -8.43 20.84 11.48
N VAL A 122 -8.86 21.95 10.91
CA VAL A 122 -9.69 22.95 11.62
C VAL A 122 -11.03 22.32 12.01
N GLY A 123 -11.33 22.38 13.31
CA GLY A 123 -12.59 21.87 13.84
C GLY A 123 -12.61 20.38 14.17
N VAL A 124 -11.45 19.73 14.13
CA VAL A 124 -11.27 18.31 14.46
C VAL A 124 -10.43 18.20 15.72
N GLU A 125 -11.03 17.65 16.77
CA GLU A 125 -10.37 17.38 18.05
C GLU A 125 -9.99 15.91 18.23
N VAL A 126 -10.00 15.12 17.13
CA VAL A 126 -9.94 13.67 17.23
C VAL A 126 -8.59 13.13 16.81
N ASP A 127 -7.90 12.48 17.74
CA ASP A 127 -6.62 11.82 17.50
C ASP A 127 -6.71 10.74 16.40
N THR A 128 -7.88 10.16 16.21
CA THR A 128 -8.16 9.15 15.18
C THR A 128 -7.86 9.64 13.75
N LEU A 129 -8.24 10.89 13.44
CA LEU A 129 -7.93 11.48 12.12
C LEU A 129 -6.44 11.77 11.94
N LYS A 130 -5.73 12.09 13.01
CA LYS A 130 -4.27 12.19 12.97
C LYS A 130 -3.64 10.84 12.67
N GLN A 131 -4.10 9.78 13.33
CA GLN A 131 -3.62 8.43 13.08
C GLN A 131 -3.90 7.98 11.64
N GLU A 132 -5.09 8.27 11.10
CA GLU A 132 -5.42 8.02 9.71
C GLU A 132 -4.47 8.77 8.76
N TYR A 133 -4.17 10.04 9.06
CA TYR A 133 -3.21 10.82 8.28
C TYR A 133 -1.80 10.22 8.32
N TYR A 134 -1.35 9.74 9.48
CA TYR A 134 -0.05 9.09 9.59
C TYR A 134 0.04 7.82 8.73
N LEU A 135 -1.01 7.00 8.72
CA LEU A 135 -1.08 5.82 7.86
C LEU A 135 -0.96 6.19 6.37
N ARG A 136 -1.50 7.34 5.97
CA ARG A 136 -1.37 7.85 4.60
C ARG A 136 0.02 8.41 4.32
N ALA A 137 0.64 9.05 5.32
CA ALA A 137 1.93 9.70 5.17
C ALA A 137 3.03 8.74 4.68
N ILE A 138 2.98 7.47 5.08
CA ILE A 138 3.89 6.42 4.60
C ILE A 138 3.88 6.34 3.07
N MET A 139 2.71 6.48 2.45
CA MET A 139 2.54 6.37 1.00
C MET A 139 2.77 7.68 0.25
N ILE A 140 2.40 8.82 0.86
CA ILE A 140 2.43 10.12 0.18
C ILE A 140 3.71 10.92 0.42
N SER A 141 4.46 10.64 1.50
CA SER A 141 5.69 11.35 1.82
C SER A 141 6.85 10.79 1.00
N LYS A 142 7.30 11.58 0.04
CA LYS A 142 8.41 11.21 -0.84
C LYS A 142 9.70 11.02 -0.04
N TRP A 143 10.37 9.89 -0.26
CA TRP A 143 11.66 9.55 0.35
C TRP A 143 11.64 9.61 1.89
N ASN A 144 10.54 9.18 2.49
CA ASN A 144 10.47 9.02 3.93
C ASN A 144 11.41 7.89 4.41
N LYS A 145 11.67 7.82 5.72
CA LYS A 145 12.65 6.89 6.27
C LYS A 145 12.28 5.40 6.18
N GLU A 146 10.99 5.06 5.92
CA GLU A 146 10.58 3.68 5.63
C GLU A 146 10.86 3.27 4.17
N THR A 147 11.13 4.24 3.29
CA THR A 147 11.41 3.96 1.89
C THR A 147 12.83 3.45 1.72
N VAL A 148 13.00 2.13 1.70
CA VAL A 148 14.32 1.50 1.48
C VAL A 148 14.77 1.69 0.05
N TRP A 149 13.88 1.44 -0.93
CA TRP A 149 14.19 1.62 -2.36
C TRP A 149 12.99 2.18 -3.10
N GLY A 150 13.08 3.43 -3.50
CA GLY A 150 12.02 4.12 -4.24
C GLY A 150 12.33 4.22 -5.73
N SER A 151 11.29 4.15 -6.56
CA SER A 151 11.40 4.43 -7.99
C SER A 151 11.52 5.94 -8.22
N VAL A 152 12.50 6.34 -9.02
CA VAL A 152 12.68 7.75 -9.45
C VAL A 152 11.85 8.11 -10.67
N LYS A 153 11.16 7.15 -11.29
CA LYS A 153 10.28 7.42 -12.43
C LYS A 153 9.10 8.29 -12.04
N ASN A 154 8.75 9.19 -12.92
CA ASN A 154 7.53 9.96 -12.79
C ASN A 154 6.32 9.10 -13.20
N HIS A 155 5.65 8.50 -12.23
CA HIS A 155 4.47 7.65 -12.46
C HIS A 155 3.26 8.43 -13.01
N PHE A 156 3.26 9.75 -12.96
CA PHE A 156 2.27 10.56 -13.65
C PHE A 156 2.41 10.45 -15.17
N VAL A 157 3.63 10.48 -15.68
CA VAL A 157 3.93 10.24 -17.12
C VAL A 157 3.50 8.83 -17.51
N ASP A 158 3.79 7.84 -16.69
CA ASP A 158 3.35 6.44 -16.89
C ASP A 158 1.84 6.26 -16.64
N ARG A 159 1.11 7.33 -16.33
CA ARG A 159 -0.34 7.38 -16.13
C ARG A 159 -0.88 6.61 -14.91
N VAL A 160 -0.05 6.06 -14.04
CA VAL A 160 -0.50 5.30 -12.86
C VAL A 160 -1.36 6.17 -11.95
N GLN A 161 -0.85 7.34 -11.55
CA GLN A 161 -1.63 8.28 -10.72
C GLN A 161 -2.92 8.74 -11.41
N ARG A 162 -2.87 8.94 -12.73
CA ARG A 162 -4.03 9.31 -13.53
C ARG A 162 -5.11 8.22 -13.52
N TYR A 163 -4.70 6.96 -13.56
CA TYR A 163 -5.62 5.84 -13.64
C TYR A 163 -6.17 5.40 -12.29
N THR A 164 -5.44 5.67 -11.20
CA THR A 164 -5.84 5.32 -9.84
C THR A 164 -6.68 6.41 -9.17
N SER A 165 -6.46 7.68 -9.52
CA SER A 165 -7.15 8.80 -8.88
C SER A 165 -8.62 8.90 -9.28
N CYS A 166 -9.46 9.27 -8.31
CA CYS A 166 -10.86 9.60 -8.55
C CYS A 166 -11.01 10.71 -9.58
N LYS A 167 -12.09 10.67 -10.34
CA LYS A 167 -12.46 11.73 -11.26
C LYS A 167 -12.91 12.96 -10.46
N VAL A 168 -12.24 14.07 -10.66
CA VAL A 168 -12.63 15.37 -10.08
C VAL A 168 -13.99 15.83 -10.61
N SER A 169 -14.60 16.82 -9.94
CA SER A 169 -15.91 17.34 -10.32
C SER A 169 -16.01 17.66 -11.81
N ALA A 170 -17.22 17.60 -12.37
CA ALA A 170 -17.44 17.88 -13.81
C ALA A 170 -16.97 19.27 -14.23
N LYS A 171 -16.99 20.27 -13.33
CA LYS A 171 -16.51 21.64 -13.58
C LYS A 171 -15.01 21.69 -13.83
N GLU A 172 -14.24 20.80 -13.21
CA GLU A 172 -12.78 20.71 -13.31
C GLU A 172 -12.32 19.56 -14.22
N ALA A 173 -13.21 18.63 -14.55
CA ALA A 173 -12.89 17.40 -15.29
C ALA A 173 -12.34 17.66 -16.70
N SER A 174 -12.60 18.81 -17.30
CA SER A 174 -12.05 19.20 -18.60
C SER A 174 -10.56 19.55 -18.53
N GLN A 175 -10.05 19.83 -17.33
CA GLN A 175 -8.67 20.29 -17.13
C GLN A 175 -7.76 19.22 -16.49
N VAL A 176 -8.35 18.22 -15.83
CA VAL A 176 -7.60 17.18 -15.13
C VAL A 176 -7.87 15.82 -15.75
N TRP A 177 -6.83 15.24 -16.31
CA TRP A 177 -6.90 13.96 -17.02
C TRP A 177 -6.85 12.77 -16.06
N VAL A 178 -7.75 12.68 -15.10
CA VAL A 178 -7.92 11.53 -14.22
C VAL A 178 -9.01 10.60 -14.74
N SER A 179 -8.77 9.30 -14.66
CA SER A 179 -9.60 8.33 -15.38
C SER A 179 -10.19 7.25 -14.50
N GLN A 180 -9.68 7.04 -13.28
CA GLN A 180 -10.13 5.99 -12.35
C GLN A 180 -10.33 4.64 -13.08
N LEU A 181 -9.26 4.17 -13.75
CA LEU A 181 -9.30 2.90 -14.48
C LEU A 181 -8.84 1.72 -13.62
N PHE A 182 -8.02 2.00 -12.60
CA PHE A 182 -7.57 1.01 -11.64
C PHE A 182 -8.32 1.20 -10.33
N SER A 183 -9.03 0.17 -9.94
CA SER A 183 -9.75 0.12 -8.68
C SER A 183 -9.36 -1.16 -7.94
N PRO A 184 -9.32 -1.14 -6.59
CA PRO A 184 -9.15 -2.37 -5.85
C PRO A 184 -10.33 -3.30 -6.12
N THR A 185 -10.07 -4.61 -6.11
CA THR A 185 -11.12 -5.63 -6.18
C THR A 185 -11.88 -5.69 -4.85
N PHE A 186 -13.06 -6.31 -4.87
CA PHE A 186 -13.82 -6.56 -3.64
C PHE A 186 -13.01 -7.38 -2.63
N ASP A 187 -12.25 -8.38 -3.09
CA ASP A 187 -11.40 -9.20 -2.22
C ASP A 187 -10.38 -8.35 -1.44
N VAL A 188 -9.78 -7.35 -2.09
CA VAL A 188 -8.86 -6.43 -1.43
C VAL A 188 -9.61 -5.56 -0.40
N VAL A 189 -10.79 -5.07 -0.76
CA VAL A 189 -11.62 -4.24 0.13
C VAL A 189 -12.10 -5.05 1.35
N GLU A 190 -12.45 -6.30 1.16
CA GLU A 190 -12.91 -7.20 2.22
C GLU A 190 -11.76 -7.73 3.10
N ALA A 191 -10.55 -7.80 2.60
CA ALA A 191 -9.37 -8.25 3.36
C ALA A 191 -8.97 -7.31 4.51
N TYR A 192 -9.43 -6.05 4.50
CA TYR A 192 -9.25 -5.16 5.66
C TYR A 192 -10.10 -5.66 6.84
N TYR A 193 -9.58 -5.48 8.03
CA TYR A 193 -10.24 -5.91 9.26
C TYR A 193 -11.34 -4.95 9.70
N THR A 194 -12.15 -5.40 10.63
CA THR A 194 -13.10 -4.54 11.36
C THR A 194 -12.36 -3.65 12.36
N LYS A 195 -13.04 -2.70 12.97
CA LYS A 195 -12.51 -1.86 14.07
C LYS A 195 -12.03 -2.67 15.27
N ASN A 196 -12.48 -3.92 15.41
CA ASN A 196 -12.08 -4.85 16.45
C ASN A 196 -10.79 -5.63 16.13
N GLY A 197 -10.18 -5.40 14.94
CA GLY A 197 -8.94 -6.03 14.52
C GLY A 197 -9.07 -7.49 14.11
N VAL A 198 -10.26 -7.91 13.68
CA VAL A 198 -10.54 -9.28 13.20
C VAL A 198 -11.14 -9.26 11.79
N PRO A 199 -11.01 -10.36 11.02
CA PRO A 199 -11.70 -10.49 9.74
C PRO A 199 -13.21 -10.25 9.88
N MET A 200 -13.83 -9.61 8.89
CA MET A 200 -15.24 -9.24 8.96
C MET A 200 -16.19 -10.41 9.21
N GLU A 201 -15.91 -11.57 8.61
CA GLU A 201 -16.74 -12.78 8.74
C GLU A 201 -16.61 -13.44 10.13
N GLU A 202 -15.52 -13.15 10.85
CA GLU A 202 -15.26 -13.68 12.18
C GLU A 202 -15.71 -12.73 13.30
N ASP A 203 -15.98 -11.46 12.96
CA ASP A 203 -16.40 -10.45 13.93
C ASP A 203 -17.89 -10.57 14.25
N ARG A 204 -18.20 -10.93 15.48
CA ARG A 204 -19.59 -11.10 15.95
C ARG A 204 -20.39 -9.80 16.05
N GLU A 205 -19.71 -8.66 16.10
CA GLU A 205 -20.31 -7.34 16.17
C GLU A 205 -20.55 -6.73 14.79
N PHE A 206 -19.92 -7.30 13.75
CA PHE A 206 -20.06 -6.84 12.38
C PHE A 206 -21.20 -7.57 11.67
N ASP A 207 -22.11 -6.82 11.06
CA ASP A 207 -23.22 -7.39 10.29
C ASP A 207 -22.75 -7.88 8.91
N TYR A 208 -22.01 -8.98 8.89
CA TYR A 208 -21.39 -9.54 7.69
C TYR A 208 -22.42 -9.93 6.62
N GLN A 209 -23.59 -10.43 7.01
CA GLN A 209 -24.60 -10.91 6.08
C GLN A 209 -25.25 -9.79 5.26
N HIS A 210 -25.42 -8.60 5.86
CA HIS A 210 -26.02 -7.45 5.21
C HIS A 210 -24.98 -6.39 4.77
N ARG A 211 -23.69 -6.78 4.66
CA ARG A 211 -22.60 -5.83 4.37
C ARG A 211 -22.72 -5.09 3.04
N TYR A 212 -23.48 -5.62 2.10
CA TYR A 212 -23.74 -4.95 0.82
C TYR A 212 -25.01 -4.10 0.80
N GLU A 213 -25.81 -4.18 1.85
CA GLU A 213 -27.02 -3.38 1.96
C GLU A 213 -26.71 -1.92 2.29
N PRO A 214 -27.53 -0.97 1.79
CA PRO A 214 -27.38 0.43 2.13
C PRO A 214 -27.58 0.69 3.62
N ARG A 215 -26.62 1.33 4.27
CA ARG A 215 -26.67 1.76 5.67
C ARG A 215 -26.55 3.28 5.73
N LEU A 216 -27.35 3.93 6.58
CA LEU A 216 -27.30 5.37 6.82
C LEU A 216 -26.10 5.74 7.71
N ALA A 217 -25.28 6.67 7.27
CA ALA A 217 -24.21 7.22 8.07
C ALA A 217 -24.74 8.21 9.11
N THR A 218 -24.58 7.88 10.38
CA THR A 218 -24.90 8.75 11.52
C THR A 218 -23.74 9.69 11.84
N SER A 219 -23.91 10.61 12.79
CA SER A 219 -22.86 11.52 13.26
C SER A 219 -21.63 10.82 13.84
N GLU A 220 -21.75 9.55 14.25
CA GLU A 220 -20.64 8.72 14.71
C GLU A 220 -19.57 8.52 13.63
N TYR A 221 -20.02 8.41 12.36
CA TYR A 221 -19.15 8.14 11.21
C TYR A 221 -18.72 9.40 10.46
N LYS A 222 -19.10 10.59 10.93
CA LYS A 222 -18.89 11.87 10.22
C LYS A 222 -17.43 12.16 9.80
N TRP A 223 -16.46 11.51 10.45
CA TRP A 223 -15.04 11.65 10.16
C TRP A 223 -14.55 10.76 9.02
N TYR A 224 -15.35 9.80 8.59
CA TYR A 224 -15.03 8.86 7.53
C TYR A 224 -16.04 8.90 6.38
N ILE A 225 -17.32 9.09 6.71
CA ILE A 225 -18.44 8.97 5.80
C ILE A 225 -19.32 10.21 5.94
N ARG A 226 -19.85 10.70 4.84
CA ARG A 226 -20.76 11.85 4.84
C ARG A 226 -22.01 11.56 5.67
N GLU A 227 -22.18 12.32 6.73
CA GLU A 227 -23.33 12.21 7.64
C GLU A 227 -24.65 12.43 6.89
N GLY A 228 -25.66 11.61 7.21
CA GLY A 228 -26.99 11.70 6.61
C GLY A 228 -27.12 11.05 5.24
N GLU A 229 -26.08 10.40 4.72
CA GLU A 229 -26.08 9.73 3.43
C GLU A 229 -25.98 8.22 3.56
N TYR A 230 -26.41 7.50 2.51
CA TYR A 230 -26.34 6.05 2.47
C TYR A 230 -25.12 5.58 1.72
N THR A 231 -24.46 4.56 2.27
CA THR A 231 -23.42 3.78 1.60
C THR A 231 -23.52 2.32 2.02
N ALA A 232 -22.78 1.40 1.41
CA ALA A 232 -22.84 -0.02 1.76
C ALA A 232 -22.39 -0.27 3.20
N GLY A 233 -23.05 -1.22 3.87
CA GLY A 233 -22.68 -1.67 5.22
C GLY A 233 -21.22 -2.06 5.36
N LEU A 234 -20.63 -2.59 4.28
CA LEU A 234 -19.21 -2.92 4.13
C LEU A 234 -18.25 -1.78 4.52
N HIS A 235 -18.69 -0.53 4.45
CA HIS A 235 -17.85 0.64 4.69
C HIS A 235 -17.85 1.10 6.15
N PHE A 236 -18.64 0.49 7.01
CA PHE A 236 -18.76 0.86 8.41
C PHE A 236 -17.92 -0.05 9.30
N ASP A 237 -17.59 0.45 10.47
CA ASP A 237 -16.91 -0.32 11.53
C ASP A 237 -15.61 -1.00 11.08
N ARG A 238 -14.85 -0.33 10.21
CA ARG A 238 -13.58 -0.82 9.66
C ARG A 238 -12.38 -0.26 10.41
N GLU A 239 -11.25 -0.95 10.30
CA GLU A 239 -9.97 -0.47 10.81
C GLU A 239 -9.52 0.83 10.11
N LEU A 240 -8.68 1.61 10.77
CA LEU A 240 -8.22 2.91 10.22
C LEU A 240 -7.48 2.81 8.90
N ARG A 241 -6.75 1.71 8.64
CA ARG A 241 -6.08 1.47 7.36
C ARG A 241 -7.04 1.43 6.20
N PHE A 242 -8.24 0.92 6.41
CA PHE A 242 -9.30 0.94 5.39
C PHE A 242 -9.65 2.37 4.99
N TYR A 243 -9.98 3.22 5.96
CA TYR A 243 -10.35 4.62 5.69
C TYR A 243 -9.19 5.44 5.15
N ALA A 244 -7.96 5.10 5.53
CA ALA A 244 -6.76 5.76 5.02
C ALA A 244 -6.44 5.41 3.57
N SER A 245 -6.81 4.21 3.09
CA SER A 245 -6.31 3.68 1.81
C SER A 245 -7.39 3.49 0.76
N ILE A 246 -8.65 3.31 1.16
CA ILE A 246 -9.75 2.96 0.25
C ILE A 246 -10.74 4.11 0.12
N GLY A 247 -10.86 4.63 -1.10
CA GLY A 247 -11.88 5.59 -1.45
C GLY A 247 -13.16 4.88 -1.90
N PHE A 248 -14.28 5.15 -1.24
CA PHE A 248 -15.58 4.55 -1.51
C PHE A 248 -16.69 5.59 -1.56
N ASN A 249 -17.87 5.20 -2.01
CA ASN A 249 -18.99 6.12 -2.12
C ASN A 249 -19.34 6.77 -0.77
N ARG A 250 -19.35 8.10 -0.74
CA ARG A 250 -19.57 8.94 0.46
C ARG A 250 -18.40 9.01 1.44
N ALA A 251 -17.27 8.38 1.15
CA ALA A 251 -16.05 8.59 1.94
C ALA A 251 -15.52 10.02 1.80
N ILE A 252 -14.82 10.49 2.83
CA ILE A 252 -14.06 11.73 2.74
C ILE A 252 -12.94 11.57 1.72
N TRP A 253 -12.80 12.53 0.81
CA TRP A 253 -11.65 12.63 -0.07
C TRP A 253 -10.59 13.55 0.54
N TRP A 254 -9.50 12.95 0.94
CA TRP A 254 -8.45 13.68 1.67
C TRP A 254 -7.68 14.70 0.82
N GLY A 255 -7.59 14.53 -0.49
CA GLY A 255 -6.97 15.46 -1.43
C GLY A 255 -5.59 15.95 -0.97
N ASN A 256 -5.49 17.24 -0.72
CA ASN A 256 -4.28 17.87 -0.18
C ASN A 256 -4.10 17.70 1.35
N GLY A 257 -5.03 16.99 2.00
CA GLY A 257 -5.02 16.75 3.43
C GLY A 257 -5.36 17.95 4.31
N LYS A 258 -5.80 19.05 3.72
CA LYS A 258 -6.09 20.28 4.45
C LYS A 258 -7.59 20.56 4.41
N TYR A 259 -8.26 20.37 5.54
CA TYR A 259 -9.71 20.51 5.64
C TYR A 259 -10.13 21.48 6.74
N ASP A 260 -11.14 22.30 6.43
CA ASP A 260 -11.90 23.07 7.38
C ASP A 260 -13.34 22.54 7.45
N PHE A 261 -13.64 21.71 8.43
CA PHE A 261 -14.95 21.12 8.64
C PHE A 261 -16.06 22.13 9.01
N LYS A 262 -15.71 23.38 9.31
CA LYS A 262 -16.66 24.48 9.57
C LYS A 262 -17.06 25.22 8.29
N ARG A 263 -16.29 25.10 7.23
CA ARG A 263 -16.56 25.76 5.97
C ARG A 263 -17.45 24.90 5.06
N LYS A 264 -18.40 25.58 4.42
CA LYS A 264 -19.31 25.00 3.43
C LYS A 264 -19.24 25.73 2.07
N ASP A 265 -18.17 26.42 1.80
CA ASP A 265 -17.93 27.11 0.53
C ASP A 265 -17.13 26.23 -0.41
N TYR A 266 -17.83 25.59 -1.35
CA TYR A 266 -17.22 24.63 -2.28
C TYR A 266 -16.20 25.24 -3.27
N ASN A 267 -16.09 26.56 -3.35
CA ASN A 267 -15.01 27.20 -4.09
C ASN A 267 -13.69 27.21 -3.32
N ASN A 268 -13.75 26.87 -2.03
CA ASN A 268 -12.57 26.80 -1.18
C ASN A 268 -11.96 25.39 -1.25
N LYS A 269 -10.69 25.31 -1.62
CA LYS A 269 -9.93 24.04 -1.66
C LYS A 269 -9.76 23.35 -0.30
N ASP A 270 -10.01 24.09 0.78
CA ASP A 270 -9.91 23.59 2.17
C ASP A 270 -11.25 23.02 2.67
N GLU A 271 -12.32 23.04 1.86
CA GLU A 271 -13.58 22.40 2.20
C GLU A 271 -13.48 20.89 2.12
N VAL A 272 -14.09 20.20 3.10
CA VAL A 272 -14.19 18.73 3.08
C VAL A 272 -14.97 18.27 1.87
N ARG A 273 -14.36 17.39 1.08
CA ARG A 273 -14.99 16.80 -0.10
C ARG A 273 -15.28 15.31 0.13
N TYR A 274 -16.29 14.83 -0.55
CA TYR A 274 -16.73 13.45 -0.45
C TYR A 274 -16.71 12.78 -1.82
N ILE A 275 -16.38 11.49 -1.82
CA ILE A 275 -16.38 10.69 -3.04
C ILE A 275 -17.84 10.38 -3.44
N ARG A 276 -18.11 10.54 -4.74
CA ARG A 276 -19.34 10.10 -5.36
C ARG A 276 -19.01 9.05 -6.40
N ALA A 277 -19.17 7.78 -6.04
CA ALA A 277 -18.75 6.67 -6.88
C ALA A 277 -19.75 6.33 -8.01
N TYR A 278 -20.82 7.10 -8.18
CA TYR A 278 -21.77 6.95 -9.28
C TYR A 278 -21.81 8.20 -10.17
N ALA A 279 -22.33 8.07 -11.38
CA ALA A 279 -22.41 9.17 -12.33
C ALA A 279 -23.26 10.33 -11.79
N GLY A 280 -22.72 11.53 -11.81
CA GLY A 280 -23.43 12.75 -11.42
C GLY A 280 -22.47 13.90 -11.16
N ASN A 281 -23.02 15.10 -11.22
CA ASN A 281 -22.30 16.36 -11.10
C ASN A 281 -22.70 17.06 -9.82
N ALA A 282 -21.96 16.85 -8.75
CA ALA A 282 -22.06 17.71 -7.60
C ALA A 282 -20.82 18.58 -7.49
N SER A 283 -20.99 19.86 -7.17
CA SER A 283 -19.91 20.84 -7.17
C SER A 283 -18.90 20.64 -6.03
N THR A 284 -19.29 19.94 -4.97
CA THR A 284 -18.46 19.68 -3.77
C THR A 284 -18.01 18.24 -3.65
N GLU A 285 -18.30 17.40 -4.63
CA GLU A 285 -18.02 15.98 -4.58
C GLU A 285 -17.03 15.58 -5.67
N ILE A 286 -16.16 14.65 -5.33
CA ILE A 286 -15.26 13.98 -6.27
C ILE A 286 -16.08 12.92 -7.01
N ALA A 287 -16.32 13.12 -8.29
CA ALA A 287 -17.11 12.19 -9.09
C ALA A 287 -16.33 10.91 -9.39
N GLY A 288 -16.95 9.76 -9.16
CA GLY A 288 -16.49 8.49 -9.68
C GLY A 288 -16.74 8.38 -11.19
N LYS A 289 -16.10 7.44 -11.86
CA LYS A 289 -16.49 7.03 -13.21
C LYS A 289 -17.83 6.32 -13.13
N SER A 290 -18.67 6.45 -14.16
CA SER A 290 -19.95 5.74 -14.22
C SER A 290 -19.75 4.23 -13.99
N GLY A 291 -20.40 3.67 -12.98
CA GLY A 291 -20.26 2.27 -12.58
C GLY A 291 -19.35 2.10 -11.38
N GLU A 292 -19.82 2.47 -10.26
CA GLU A 292 -19.51 2.05 -8.90
C GLU A 292 -18.14 1.35 -8.74
N SER A 293 -17.10 2.11 -8.59
CA SER A 293 -15.79 1.55 -8.32
C SER A 293 -15.17 2.20 -7.10
N TYR A 294 -14.44 1.42 -6.35
CA TYR A 294 -13.53 1.94 -5.35
C TYR A 294 -12.38 2.66 -6.00
N SER A 295 -11.74 3.53 -5.25
CA SER A 295 -10.47 4.14 -5.64
C SER A 295 -9.47 4.00 -4.51
N PHE A 296 -8.20 4.15 -4.85
CA PHE A 296 -7.16 4.38 -3.85
C PHE A 296 -7.16 5.87 -3.49
N THR A 297 -7.12 6.17 -2.22
CA THR A 297 -7.07 7.54 -1.71
C THR A 297 -5.66 7.97 -1.36
#